data_b9d8e72a5dd7da07c03a32fefd40ff69
#
_entry.id   b9d8e72a5dd7da07c03a32fefd40ff69
#
_cell.length_a   1.000
_cell.length_b   1.000
_cell.length_c   1.000
_cell.angle_alpha   90.00
_cell.angle_beta   90.00
_cell.angle_gamma   90.00
#
_symmetry.space_group_name_H-M   'P 1'
#
loop_
_entity.id
_entity.type
_entity.pdbx_description
1 polymer ?
#
loop_
_entity_poly.entity_id
_entity_poly.type
_entity_poly.pdbx_seq_one_letter_code
_entity_poly.pdbx_strand_id
1 'polypeptide(L)'
;VEFALGGFELAGLRPVLVRAFNVLRQYPVDAVPDAWATMQRSLAAGGLIVDGTCDELGRRCCWVLLDASGPVSLTLACDPFAIGTPSDLAERLPKVLIHHNVPGQPVHALLTAADRAWASVAGHGVFGPRVRWR
;
A
#
# COMPACT_ATOMS: atom_id res chain seq x y z
N VAL A 1 -18.08 18.92 -0.12
CA VAL A 1 -17.06 18.30 -0.99
C VAL A 1 -16.81 19.27 -2.13
N GLU A 2 -15.56 19.62 -2.35
CA GLU A 2 -15.13 20.45 -3.48
C GLU A 2 -14.35 19.59 -4.47
N PHE A 3 -14.47 19.91 -5.75
CA PHE A 3 -13.70 19.29 -6.82
C PHE A 3 -12.87 20.37 -7.51
N ALA A 4 -11.58 20.11 -7.68
CA ALA A 4 -10.67 21.00 -8.37
C ALA A 4 -9.86 20.22 -9.41
N LEU A 5 -9.54 20.89 -10.51
CA LEU A 5 -8.56 20.34 -11.47
C LEU A 5 -7.17 20.53 -10.90
N GLY A 6 -6.38 19.45 -10.85
CA GLY A 6 -5.02 19.49 -10.36
C GLY A 6 -4.33 18.13 -10.54
N GLY A 7 -3.03 18.11 -10.31
CA GLY A 7 -2.19 16.93 -10.32
C GLY A 7 -1.54 16.71 -8.96
N PHE A 8 -0.30 16.23 -8.95
CA PHE A 8 0.46 15.98 -7.72
C PHE A 8 0.80 17.25 -6.93
N GLU A 9 0.68 18.44 -7.54
CA GLU A 9 0.79 19.75 -6.87
C GLU A 9 -0.45 20.08 -6.02
N LEU A 10 -1.45 19.20 -6.02
CA LEU A 10 -2.66 19.25 -5.19
C LEU A 10 -3.50 20.53 -5.39
N ALA A 11 -3.52 21.07 -6.62
CA ALA A 11 -4.24 22.32 -6.97
C ALA A 11 -3.89 23.50 -6.06
N GLY A 12 -2.64 23.57 -5.56
CA GLY A 12 -2.16 24.63 -4.67
C GLY A 12 -2.68 24.52 -3.23
N LEU A 13 -3.41 23.46 -2.88
CA LEU A 13 -3.86 23.20 -1.52
C LEU A 13 -2.69 22.78 -0.62
N ARG A 14 -2.89 22.91 0.70
CA ARG A 14 -1.95 22.45 1.74
C ARG A 14 -2.68 21.44 2.66
N PRO A 15 -2.93 20.21 2.19
CA PRO A 15 -3.67 19.25 2.97
C PRO A 15 -2.84 18.65 4.10
N VAL A 16 -3.52 18.20 5.16
CA VAL A 16 -2.94 17.38 6.24
C VAL A 16 -2.94 15.90 5.87
N LEU A 17 -3.73 15.49 4.88
CA LEU A 17 -3.78 14.11 4.40
C LEU A 17 -4.06 14.10 2.89
N VAL A 18 -3.19 13.39 2.17
CA VAL A 18 -3.38 13.05 0.76
C VAL A 18 -3.63 11.55 0.64
N ARG A 19 -4.66 11.15 -0.08
CA ARG A 19 -4.94 9.76 -0.39
C ARG A 19 -4.86 9.54 -1.90
N ALA A 20 -3.83 8.80 -2.34
CA ALA A 20 -3.55 8.49 -3.73
C ALA A 20 -3.66 6.96 -3.96
N PHE A 21 -4.89 6.42 -3.99
CA PHE A 21 -5.12 4.99 -4.25
C PHE A 21 -5.35 4.72 -5.73
N ASN A 22 -4.64 3.73 -6.26
CA ASN A 22 -4.65 3.31 -7.67
C ASN A 22 -4.20 4.41 -8.66
N VAL A 23 -3.61 5.50 -8.16
CA VAL A 23 -3.13 6.62 -8.98
C VAL A 23 -1.74 6.33 -9.53
N LEU A 24 -0.74 6.17 -8.65
CA LEU A 24 0.67 6.01 -9.04
C LEU A 24 0.95 4.69 -9.74
N ARG A 25 0.07 3.70 -9.60
CA ARG A 25 0.15 2.44 -10.34
C ARG A 25 0.12 2.63 -11.87
N GLN A 26 -0.49 3.71 -12.33
CA GLN A 26 -0.63 4.03 -13.76
C GLN A 26 0.61 4.73 -14.35
N TYR A 27 1.55 5.14 -13.52
CA TYR A 27 2.76 5.86 -13.92
C TYR A 27 3.97 4.93 -14.02
N PRO A 28 5.00 5.27 -14.80
CA PRO A 28 6.29 4.59 -14.75
C PRO A 28 6.88 4.59 -13.33
N VAL A 29 7.62 3.55 -12.96
CA VAL A 29 8.15 3.41 -11.60
C VAL A 29 9.14 4.54 -11.22
N ASP A 30 9.90 5.00 -12.18
CA ASP A 30 10.86 6.11 -12.04
C ASP A 30 10.20 7.48 -11.85
N ALA A 31 8.93 7.64 -12.24
CA ALA A 31 8.15 8.85 -11.99
C ALA A 31 7.56 8.93 -10.57
N VAL A 32 7.52 7.83 -9.83
CA VAL A 32 6.87 7.79 -8.50
C VAL A 32 7.60 8.66 -7.46
N PRO A 33 8.94 8.64 -7.36
CA PRO A 33 9.66 9.51 -6.41
C PRO A 33 9.38 11.01 -6.63
N ASP A 34 9.32 11.45 -7.88
CA ASP A 34 9.04 12.84 -8.22
C ASP A 34 7.59 13.24 -7.88
N ALA A 35 6.64 12.32 -8.10
CA ALA A 35 5.25 12.52 -7.69
C ALA A 35 5.14 12.65 -6.17
N TRP A 36 5.79 11.78 -5.40
CA TRP A 36 5.84 11.87 -3.95
C TRP A 36 6.46 13.19 -3.48
N ALA A 37 7.63 13.55 -4.02
CA ALA A 37 8.31 14.80 -3.67
C ALA A 37 7.43 16.03 -3.97
N THR A 38 6.65 15.99 -5.04
CA THR A 38 5.74 17.08 -5.40
C THR A 38 4.59 17.18 -4.41
N MET A 39 3.95 16.06 -4.04
CA MET A 39 2.91 16.05 -3.02
C MET A 39 3.45 16.48 -1.65
N GLN A 40 4.64 15.98 -1.25
CA GLN A 40 5.27 16.31 0.03
C GLN A 40 5.52 17.82 0.20
N ARG A 41 5.96 18.52 -0.86
CA ARG A 41 6.15 19.97 -0.84
C ARG A 41 4.84 20.75 -0.60
N SER A 42 3.72 20.16 -0.97
CA SER A 42 2.39 20.76 -0.81
C SER A 42 1.71 20.42 0.50
N LEU A 43 2.26 19.52 1.33
CA LEU A 43 1.65 19.15 2.61
C LEU A 43 1.65 20.32 3.60
N ALA A 44 0.63 20.36 4.45
CA ALA A 44 0.68 21.13 5.68
C ALA A 44 1.74 20.54 6.64
N ALA A 45 2.14 21.31 7.66
CA ALA A 45 3.05 20.83 8.68
C ALA A 45 2.46 19.56 9.37
N GLY A 46 3.26 18.49 9.45
CA GLY A 46 2.81 17.20 9.97
C GLY A 46 1.84 16.43 9.07
N GLY A 47 1.66 16.87 7.83
CA GLY A 47 0.81 16.20 6.85
C GLY A 47 1.36 14.85 6.39
N LEU A 48 0.46 14.00 5.90
CA LEU A 48 0.74 12.62 5.49
C LEU A 48 0.22 12.35 4.08
N ILE A 49 0.88 11.43 3.40
CA ILE A 49 0.45 10.86 2.12
C ILE A 49 0.22 9.36 2.31
N VAL A 50 -0.88 8.85 1.80
CA VAL A 50 -1.18 7.43 1.69
C VAL A 50 -1.19 7.07 0.21
N ASP A 51 -0.08 6.52 -0.28
CA ASP A 51 0.01 6.00 -1.66
C ASP A 51 -0.23 4.51 -1.65
N GLY A 52 -1.26 4.06 -2.34
CA GLY A 52 -1.67 2.67 -2.28
C GLY A 52 -2.38 2.15 -3.51
N THR A 53 -2.59 0.85 -3.44
CA THR A 53 -3.32 0.08 -4.44
C THR A 53 -4.34 -0.80 -3.75
N CYS A 54 -5.55 -0.85 -4.25
CA CYS A 54 -6.59 -1.78 -3.80
C CYS A 54 -7.28 -2.43 -4.99
N ASP A 55 -7.94 -3.56 -4.74
CA ASP A 55 -8.87 -4.15 -5.69
C ASP A 55 -10.19 -3.35 -5.76
N GLU A 56 -11.08 -3.74 -6.65
CA GLU A 56 -12.33 -3.02 -6.95
C GLU A 56 -13.29 -2.95 -5.74
N LEU A 57 -13.18 -3.94 -4.83
CA LEU A 57 -14.03 -4.06 -3.65
C LEU A 57 -13.32 -3.68 -2.36
N GLY A 58 -12.03 -3.32 -2.43
CA GLY A 58 -11.23 -2.99 -1.25
C GLY A 58 -10.91 -4.18 -0.34
N ARG A 59 -10.97 -5.41 -0.85
CA ARG A 59 -10.69 -6.63 -0.07
C ARG A 59 -9.20 -6.91 0.09
N ARG A 60 -8.39 -6.41 -0.85
CA ARG A 60 -6.93 -6.51 -0.86
C ARG A 60 -6.38 -5.14 -1.13
N CYS A 61 -5.64 -4.62 -0.17
CA CYS A 61 -5.04 -3.29 -0.25
C CYS A 61 -3.62 -3.32 0.28
N CYS A 62 -2.74 -2.58 -0.38
CA CYS A 62 -1.41 -2.29 0.15
C CYS A 62 -1.13 -0.80 -0.02
N TRP A 63 -0.53 -0.18 0.97
CA TRP A 63 -0.14 1.24 0.86
C TRP A 63 1.12 1.55 1.63
N VAL A 64 1.83 2.55 1.13
CA VAL A 64 2.93 3.21 1.83
C VAL A 64 2.36 4.47 2.48
N LEU A 65 2.66 4.67 3.75
CA LEU A 65 2.48 5.94 4.44
C LEU A 65 3.77 6.74 4.29
N LEU A 66 3.63 8.00 3.87
CA LEU A 66 4.75 8.93 3.79
C LEU A 66 4.44 10.17 4.61
N ASP A 67 5.48 10.73 5.21
CA ASP A 67 5.49 12.09 5.75
C ASP A 67 6.37 13.02 4.89
N ALA A 68 6.67 14.21 5.41
CA ALA A 68 7.52 15.16 4.71
C ALA A 68 8.97 14.69 4.51
N SER A 69 9.43 13.69 5.27
CA SER A 69 10.79 13.15 5.22
C SER A 69 10.92 11.91 4.31
N GLY A 70 9.81 11.25 3.99
CA GLY A 70 9.77 10.07 3.13
C GLY A 70 8.86 8.95 3.61
N PRO A 71 9.08 7.71 3.15
CA PRO A 71 8.28 6.56 3.55
C PRO A 71 8.45 6.21 5.03
N VAL A 72 7.34 6.06 5.74
CA VAL A 72 7.28 5.75 7.18
C VAL A 72 6.92 4.28 7.42
N SER A 73 5.94 3.75 6.67
CA SER A 73 5.47 2.38 6.85
C SER A 73 4.85 1.80 5.58
N LEU A 74 4.86 0.47 5.50
CA LEU A 74 4.08 -0.31 4.55
C LEU A 74 2.95 -1.01 5.30
N THR A 75 1.73 -0.89 4.81
CA THR A 75 0.57 -1.62 5.33
C THR A 75 0.06 -2.60 4.28
N LEU A 76 -0.16 -3.83 4.72
CA LEU A 76 -0.83 -4.89 3.98
C LEU A 76 -2.18 -5.15 4.66
N ALA A 77 -3.27 -5.00 3.93
CA ALA A 77 -4.62 -5.16 4.45
C ALA A 77 -5.44 -6.08 3.54
N CYS A 78 -6.16 -7.00 4.14
CA CYS A 78 -7.03 -7.89 3.39
C CYS A 78 -8.31 -8.23 4.16
N ASP A 79 -9.34 -8.63 3.40
CA ASP A 79 -10.39 -9.47 3.92
C ASP A 79 -9.87 -10.92 3.99
N PRO A 80 -9.76 -11.54 5.18
CA PRO A 80 -9.25 -12.90 5.31
C PRO A 80 -10.07 -13.96 4.55
N PHE A 81 -11.30 -13.64 4.16
CA PHE A 81 -12.14 -14.50 3.32
C PHE A 81 -11.80 -14.41 1.83
N ALA A 82 -11.05 -13.38 1.43
CA ALA A 82 -10.74 -13.09 0.02
C ALA A 82 -9.30 -13.45 -0.38
N ILE A 83 -8.53 -14.09 0.52
CA ILE A 83 -7.15 -14.53 0.25
C ILE A 83 -6.99 -16.03 0.46
N GLY A 84 -6.18 -16.67 -0.37
CA GLY A 84 -5.68 -18.02 -0.16
C GLY A 84 -4.44 -18.02 0.74
N THR A 85 -3.49 -17.12 0.44
CA THR A 85 -2.26 -16.90 1.21
C THR A 85 -1.98 -15.40 1.34
N PRO A 86 -1.21 -14.96 2.35
CA PRO A 86 -0.78 -13.56 2.48
C PRO A 86 -0.06 -13.00 1.24
N SER A 87 0.68 -13.83 0.52
CA SER A 87 1.36 -13.41 -0.72
C SER A 87 0.43 -13.03 -1.86
N ASP A 88 -0.86 -13.36 -1.79
CA ASP A 88 -1.87 -12.86 -2.74
C ASP A 88 -1.94 -11.32 -2.73
N LEU A 89 -1.50 -10.68 -1.64
CA LEU A 89 -1.40 -9.22 -1.54
C LEU A 89 -0.30 -8.63 -2.44
N ALA A 90 0.62 -9.46 -2.95
CA ALA A 90 1.70 -9.01 -3.84
C ALA A 90 1.16 -8.32 -5.09
N GLU A 91 0.00 -8.75 -5.60
CA GLU A 91 -0.64 -8.11 -6.77
C GLU A 91 -1.08 -6.67 -6.52
N ARG A 92 -1.20 -6.27 -5.25
CA ARG A 92 -1.63 -4.93 -4.82
C ARG A 92 -0.49 -4.12 -4.19
N LEU A 93 0.75 -4.58 -4.29
CA LEU A 93 1.90 -3.78 -3.82
C LEU A 93 1.92 -2.41 -4.52
N PRO A 94 2.27 -1.34 -3.79
CA PRO A 94 2.56 -0.04 -4.37
C PRO A 94 3.59 -0.13 -5.50
N LYS A 95 3.51 0.76 -6.47
CA LYS A 95 4.32 0.70 -7.71
C LYS A 95 5.82 0.53 -7.43
N VAL A 96 6.34 1.23 -6.43
CA VAL A 96 7.76 1.18 -6.05
C VAL A 96 8.21 -0.18 -5.51
N LEU A 97 7.29 -1.05 -5.07
CA LEU A 97 7.62 -2.35 -4.46
C LEU A 97 7.36 -3.54 -5.38
N ILE A 98 6.60 -3.38 -6.45
CA ILE A 98 6.25 -4.49 -7.34
C ILE A 98 7.50 -5.20 -7.88
N HIS A 99 8.50 -4.45 -8.36
CA HIS A 99 9.73 -4.98 -8.93
C HIS A 99 10.71 -5.50 -7.87
N HIS A 100 10.50 -5.17 -6.60
CA HIS A 100 11.28 -5.67 -5.46
C HIS A 100 10.70 -6.97 -4.87
N ASN A 101 9.57 -7.47 -5.37
CA ASN A 101 9.03 -8.75 -4.92
C ASN A 101 9.74 -9.93 -5.62
N VAL A 102 11.04 -10.02 -5.42
CA VAL A 102 11.92 -11.05 -5.96
C VAL A 102 12.84 -11.61 -4.86
N PRO A 103 13.31 -12.87 -4.97
CA PRO A 103 14.20 -13.46 -3.96
C PRO A 103 15.37 -12.55 -3.59
N GLY A 104 15.66 -12.45 -2.29
CA GLY A 104 16.72 -11.57 -1.76
C GLY A 104 16.25 -10.16 -1.39
N GLN A 105 15.05 -9.76 -1.74
CA GLN A 105 14.51 -8.45 -1.39
C GLN A 105 13.60 -8.51 -0.14
N PRO A 106 13.58 -7.44 0.70
CA PRO A 106 12.84 -7.43 1.96
C PRO A 106 11.34 -7.69 1.82
N VAL A 107 10.67 -7.11 0.81
CA VAL A 107 9.24 -7.31 0.60
C VAL A 107 8.91 -8.77 0.24
N HIS A 108 9.76 -9.42 -0.55
CA HIS A 108 9.63 -10.85 -0.87
C HIS A 108 9.83 -11.71 0.38
N ALA A 109 10.85 -11.38 1.19
CA ALA A 109 11.10 -12.08 2.45
C ALA A 109 9.92 -11.95 3.42
N LEU A 110 9.33 -10.74 3.52
CA LEU A 110 8.14 -10.48 4.34
C LEU A 110 6.96 -11.37 3.91
N LEU A 111 6.60 -11.35 2.62
CA LEU A 111 5.48 -12.13 2.11
C LEU A 111 5.72 -13.64 2.27
N THR A 112 6.95 -14.12 1.99
CA THR A 112 7.32 -15.52 2.19
C THR A 112 7.23 -15.93 3.66
N ALA A 113 7.62 -15.06 4.59
CA ALA A 113 7.49 -15.33 6.03
C ALA A 113 6.02 -15.35 6.47
N ALA A 114 5.21 -14.45 5.95
CA ALA A 114 3.77 -14.42 6.20
C ALA A 114 3.08 -15.69 5.69
N ASP A 115 3.44 -16.20 4.50
CA ASP A 115 2.89 -17.46 3.96
C ASP A 115 3.26 -18.66 4.85
N ARG A 116 4.49 -18.70 5.34
CA ARG A 116 4.92 -19.76 6.28
C ARG A 116 4.14 -19.70 7.59
N ALA A 117 3.96 -18.49 8.15
CA ALA A 117 3.15 -18.28 9.34
C ALA A 117 1.69 -18.70 9.11
N TRP A 118 1.11 -18.30 7.97
CA TRP A 118 -0.23 -18.70 7.57
C TRP A 118 -0.40 -20.20 7.43
N ALA A 119 0.59 -20.89 6.86
CA ALA A 119 0.59 -22.35 6.74
C ALA A 119 0.69 -23.03 8.12
N SER A 120 1.51 -22.52 9.03
CA SER A 120 1.71 -23.11 10.36
C SER A 120 0.44 -23.08 11.23
N VAL A 121 -0.48 -22.14 10.98
CA VAL A 121 -1.75 -22.01 11.69
C VAL A 121 -2.95 -22.55 10.88
N ALA A 122 -2.70 -23.41 9.89
CA ALA A 122 -3.75 -23.95 9.02
C ALA A 122 -4.89 -24.63 9.80
N GLY A 123 -4.58 -25.32 10.91
CA GLY A 123 -5.56 -25.95 11.78
C GLY A 123 -6.59 -24.97 12.38
N HIS A 124 -6.24 -23.72 12.57
CA HIS A 124 -7.16 -22.69 13.06
C HIS A 124 -8.23 -22.30 12.03
N GLY A 125 -8.07 -22.73 10.78
CA GLY A 125 -9.06 -22.50 9.72
C GLY A 125 -10.44 -23.10 10.01
N VAL A 126 -10.55 -24.12 10.86
CA VAL A 126 -11.83 -24.70 11.32
C VAL A 126 -12.67 -23.68 12.10
N PHE A 127 -12.04 -22.68 12.71
CA PHE A 127 -12.70 -21.58 13.44
C PHE A 127 -12.97 -20.36 12.55
N GLY A 128 -12.66 -20.45 11.28
CA GLY A 128 -12.84 -19.42 10.28
C GLY A 128 -11.57 -18.59 9.96
N PRO A 129 -11.56 -17.94 8.79
CA PRO A 129 -10.36 -17.23 8.28
C PRO A 129 -9.90 -16.10 9.19
N ARG A 130 -10.80 -15.40 9.88
CA ARG A 130 -10.44 -14.33 10.82
C ARG A 130 -9.65 -14.83 12.03
N VAL A 131 -9.98 -16.03 12.52
CA VAL A 131 -9.25 -16.63 13.64
C VAL A 131 -7.86 -17.07 13.20
N ARG A 132 -7.77 -17.61 11.99
CA ARG A 132 -6.49 -17.99 11.38
C ARG A 132 -5.58 -16.79 11.12
N TRP A 133 -6.14 -15.60 10.82
CA TRP A 133 -5.37 -14.38 10.51
C TRP A 133 -4.76 -13.74 11.76
N ARG A 134 -5.31 -13.96 12.94
CA ARG A 134 -4.80 -13.42 14.23
C ARG A 134 -3.58 -14.16 14.73
#